data_62b37fcc5fbbd82ea230385108388241
#
_entry.id   62b37fcc5fbbd82ea230385108388241
#
_cell.length_a   1.000
_cell.length_b   1.000
_cell.length_c   1.000
_cell.angle_alpha   90.00
_cell.angle_beta   90.00
_cell.angle_gamma   90.00
#
_symmetry.space_group_name_H-M   'P 1'
#
loop_
_entity.id
_entity.type
_entity.pdbx_description
1 polymer ?
#
loop_
_entity_poly.entity_id
_entity_poly.type
_entity_poly.pdbx_seq_one_letter_code
_entity_poly.pdbx_strand_id
1 'polypeptide(L)'
;MKKKILFGLLCATAGLSLASCGGRDTSHTIVFWNTMGDNLQQVLNPAIEDFEKKYPGWTVESSQIGDYDDVRNQTISYIAAGKNPDLVYCYPDHVALYNKSKQVVDLNTYINDPELGYTEEQIADFVEGYYDEGSAYGDGAMYTLPFSKSTEVLYYNKTVFEEQNLDVPTTWEEMEDVIRILKLRFPESIPLGIDSEDNLFITTAAQKDAPYTSATGDSHYLFDNEQNRATVQMFKDWYDKRYMTTKYIYGTYTSGLFVSTSSERSFMSIGSTGGASHQVPDKNAFEVGISPIPTFEGTDLKCISQGPSLCMLKQASEEKMEMTWRFMKEFLLTTEFQAEFSMASGYNPVLKSTFALPAYEAFLSNATGTEEGITALSAQACLTLSETNSFFVSDAFVGSSTARTEVGKIIQNVLKLGTSLDEAFATAITNCNKDN
;
A
#
# COMPACT_ATOMS: atom_id res chain seq x y z
N MET A 1 27.75 67.62 -38.67
CA MET A 1 27.09 66.83 -39.73
C MET A 1 26.23 65.77 -39.06
N LYS A 2 24.89 65.96 -38.98
CA LYS A 2 23.94 65.11 -38.33
C LYS A 2 23.20 64.29 -39.41
N LYS A 3 23.36 62.96 -39.42
CA LYS A 3 22.57 62.06 -40.28
C LYS A 3 21.34 61.66 -39.56
N LYS A 4 20.18 62.01 -40.11
CA LYS A 4 18.87 61.56 -39.72
C LYS A 4 18.65 60.19 -40.36
N ILE A 5 18.37 59.15 -39.51
CA ILE A 5 17.92 57.85 -39.98
C ILE A 5 16.39 57.81 -39.79
N LEU A 6 15.72 57.62 -40.91
CA LEU A 6 14.26 57.49 -41.02
C LEU A 6 13.87 56.05 -40.67
N PHE A 7 13.08 55.83 -39.60
CA PHE A 7 12.52 54.54 -39.25
C PHE A 7 11.15 54.37 -39.89
N GLY A 8 11.09 53.51 -40.88
CA GLY A 8 9.83 53.12 -41.50
C GLY A 8 9.06 52.14 -40.61
N LEU A 9 7.84 52.50 -40.26
CA LEU A 9 6.91 51.71 -39.49
C LEU A 9 6.25 50.66 -40.41
N LEU A 10 6.66 49.42 -40.30
CA LEU A 10 6.03 48.29 -41.01
C LEU A 10 4.96 47.72 -40.08
N CYS A 11 3.70 48.03 -40.33
CA CYS A 11 2.53 47.37 -39.67
C CYS A 11 2.44 45.94 -40.20
N ALA A 12 2.97 44.99 -39.43
CA ALA A 12 2.65 43.56 -39.59
C ALA A 12 1.33 43.25 -38.87
N THR A 13 0.28 43.07 -39.64
CA THR A 13 -0.97 42.47 -39.16
C THR A 13 -0.73 41.00 -38.81
N ALA A 14 -0.40 40.74 -37.55
CA ALA A 14 -0.41 39.37 -37.03
C ALA A 14 -1.87 38.92 -36.94
N GLY A 15 -2.25 38.08 -37.89
CA GLY A 15 -3.52 37.32 -37.77
C GLY A 15 -3.43 36.45 -36.50
N LEU A 16 -4.25 36.77 -35.53
CA LEU A 16 -4.57 35.86 -34.43
C LEU A 16 -5.27 34.64 -35.02
N SER A 17 -4.52 33.61 -35.36
CA SER A 17 -5.07 32.26 -35.42
C SER A 17 -5.47 31.89 -33.98
N LEU A 18 -6.76 31.99 -33.71
CA LEU A 18 -7.38 31.28 -32.59
C LEU A 18 -7.10 29.80 -32.81
N ALA A 19 -5.97 29.33 -32.24
CA ALA A 19 -5.79 27.90 -31.99
C ALA A 19 -6.93 27.53 -31.04
N SER A 20 -7.99 26.96 -31.60
CA SER A 20 -8.97 26.19 -30.87
C SER A 20 -8.15 25.16 -30.05
N CYS A 21 -8.08 25.36 -28.73
CA CYS A 21 -7.78 24.27 -27.82
C CYS A 21 -8.95 23.29 -27.96
N GLY A 22 -8.93 22.47 -28.99
CA GLY A 22 -9.70 21.26 -29.05
C GLY A 22 -9.15 20.38 -27.94
N GLY A 23 -9.85 20.33 -26.80
CA GLY A 23 -9.57 19.33 -25.79
C GLY A 23 -9.58 17.97 -26.52
N ARG A 24 -8.58 17.14 -26.23
CA ARG A 24 -8.56 15.76 -26.72
C ARG A 24 -9.90 15.12 -26.37
N ASP A 25 -10.57 14.54 -27.34
CA ASP A 25 -11.80 13.81 -27.07
C ASP A 25 -11.43 12.56 -26.26
N THR A 26 -11.82 12.54 -25.00
CA THR A 26 -11.58 11.42 -24.07
C THR A 26 -12.84 10.61 -23.80
N SER A 27 -13.89 10.77 -24.62
CA SER A 27 -15.15 10.07 -24.43
C SER A 27 -14.99 8.54 -24.45
N HIS A 28 -14.02 8.03 -25.21
CA HIS A 28 -13.69 6.61 -25.34
C HIS A 28 -12.29 6.29 -24.78
N THR A 29 -11.81 7.08 -23.81
CA THR A 29 -10.53 6.82 -23.15
C THR A 29 -10.78 6.59 -21.67
N ILE A 30 -10.39 5.43 -21.15
CA ILE A 30 -10.40 5.13 -19.72
C ILE A 30 -9.10 5.71 -19.13
N VAL A 31 -9.23 6.61 -18.17
CA VAL A 31 -8.07 7.18 -17.45
C VAL A 31 -7.86 6.39 -16.16
N PHE A 32 -6.73 5.69 -16.05
CA PHE A 32 -6.35 4.89 -14.91
C PHE A 32 -5.14 5.47 -14.20
N TRP A 33 -5.31 5.91 -12.95
CA TRP A 33 -4.23 6.41 -12.09
C TRP A 33 -3.75 5.35 -11.11
N ASN A 34 -2.44 5.15 -11.09
CA ASN A 34 -1.80 4.12 -10.27
C ASN A 34 -0.41 4.56 -9.78
N THR A 35 0.25 3.70 -9.02
CA THR A 35 1.61 3.89 -8.49
C THR A 35 2.62 2.90 -9.07
N MET A 36 2.25 2.22 -10.16
CA MET A 36 3.02 1.10 -10.72
C MET A 36 4.28 1.60 -11.42
N GLY A 37 5.45 1.14 -10.95
CA GLY A 37 6.72 1.38 -11.61
C GLY A 37 6.90 0.58 -12.91
N ASP A 38 8.03 0.78 -13.59
CA ASP A 38 8.30 0.21 -14.92
C ASP A 38 8.12 -1.30 -15.01
N ASN A 39 8.50 -2.06 -13.99
CA ASN A 39 8.35 -3.52 -13.95
C ASN A 39 6.88 -3.95 -13.95
N LEU A 40 6.01 -3.23 -13.23
CA LEU A 40 4.58 -3.52 -13.18
C LEU A 40 3.84 -2.97 -14.39
N GLN A 41 4.32 -1.89 -14.97
CA GLN A 41 3.81 -1.40 -16.27
C GLN A 41 4.05 -2.43 -17.38
N GLN A 42 5.13 -3.22 -17.34
CA GLN A 42 5.37 -4.30 -18.30
C GLN A 42 4.32 -5.43 -18.22
N VAL A 43 3.70 -5.62 -17.05
CA VAL A 43 2.59 -6.57 -16.89
C VAL A 43 1.25 -5.93 -17.28
N LEU A 44 1.06 -4.64 -16.95
CA LEU A 44 -0.19 -3.93 -17.24
C LEU A 44 -0.40 -3.64 -18.73
N ASN A 45 0.67 -3.27 -19.45
CA ASN A 45 0.57 -2.85 -20.84
C ASN A 45 -0.02 -3.93 -21.77
N PRO A 46 0.35 -5.22 -21.69
CA PRO A 46 -0.29 -6.29 -22.46
C PRO A 46 -1.80 -6.39 -22.19
N ALA A 47 -2.25 -6.26 -20.95
CA ALA A 47 -3.67 -6.27 -20.60
C ALA A 47 -4.42 -5.08 -21.21
N ILE A 48 -3.79 -3.90 -21.26
CA ILE A 48 -4.33 -2.71 -21.96
C ILE A 48 -4.44 -2.98 -23.45
N GLU A 49 -3.39 -3.49 -24.09
CA GLU A 49 -3.40 -3.82 -25.52
C GLU A 49 -4.49 -4.84 -25.87
N ASP A 50 -4.70 -5.84 -25.04
CA ASP A 50 -5.71 -6.86 -25.26
C ASP A 50 -7.13 -6.31 -25.06
N PHE A 51 -7.33 -5.39 -24.11
CA PHE A 51 -8.56 -4.65 -23.97
C PHE A 51 -8.86 -3.83 -25.23
N GLU A 52 -7.91 -3.04 -25.72
CA GLU A 52 -8.06 -2.20 -26.92
C GLU A 52 -8.31 -3.02 -28.19
N LYS A 53 -7.72 -4.21 -28.30
CA LYS A 53 -8.02 -5.17 -29.38
C LYS A 53 -9.44 -5.73 -29.28
N LYS A 54 -9.90 -6.07 -28.07
CA LYS A 54 -11.23 -6.64 -27.83
C LYS A 54 -12.34 -5.60 -28.02
N TYR A 55 -12.07 -4.33 -27.71
CA TYR A 55 -13.02 -3.22 -27.77
C TYR A 55 -12.52 -2.10 -28.70
N PRO A 56 -12.57 -2.31 -30.04
CA PRO A 56 -12.05 -1.33 -31.01
C PRO A 56 -12.71 0.04 -30.83
N GLY A 57 -11.90 1.10 -30.77
CA GLY A 57 -12.33 2.47 -30.55
C GLY A 57 -12.21 2.92 -29.11
N TRP A 58 -11.98 2.03 -28.16
CA TRP A 58 -11.64 2.34 -26.78
C TRP A 58 -10.13 2.32 -26.54
N THR A 59 -9.65 3.17 -25.65
CA THR A 59 -8.25 3.22 -25.22
C THR A 59 -8.15 3.32 -23.71
N VAL A 60 -7.02 2.90 -23.14
CA VAL A 60 -6.73 3.08 -21.71
C VAL A 60 -5.47 3.95 -21.56
N GLU A 61 -5.61 5.08 -20.89
CA GLU A 61 -4.51 5.94 -20.50
C GLU A 61 -4.12 5.64 -19.05
N SER A 62 -3.11 4.78 -18.88
CA SER A 62 -2.54 4.48 -17.57
C SER A 62 -1.47 5.51 -17.21
N SER A 63 -1.55 6.08 -16.02
CA SER A 63 -0.59 7.07 -15.52
C SER A 63 -0.10 6.71 -14.13
N GLN A 64 1.22 6.62 -13.99
CA GLN A 64 1.87 6.57 -12.69
C GLN A 64 1.84 7.95 -12.04
N ILE A 65 1.18 8.07 -10.89
CA ILE A 65 1.02 9.32 -10.13
C ILE A 65 1.80 9.15 -8.81
N GLY A 66 3.11 9.35 -8.84
CA GLY A 66 3.93 9.34 -7.63
C GLY A 66 3.67 8.14 -6.69
N ASP A 67 3.49 8.43 -5.41
CA ASP A 67 3.10 7.43 -4.39
C ASP A 67 1.59 7.44 -4.12
N TYR A 68 1.13 6.64 -3.13
CA TYR A 68 -0.29 6.54 -2.79
C TYR A 68 -0.89 7.84 -2.27
N ASP A 69 -0.11 8.67 -1.57
CA ASP A 69 -0.54 9.98 -1.09
C ASP A 69 -0.70 10.95 -2.24
N ASP A 70 0.18 10.88 -3.24
CA ASP A 70 0.09 11.68 -4.47
C ASP A 70 -1.18 11.31 -5.26
N VAL A 71 -1.46 10.02 -5.45
CA VAL A 71 -2.70 9.54 -6.08
C VAL A 71 -3.92 10.05 -5.32
N ARG A 72 -3.94 9.91 -3.98
CA ARG A 72 -5.03 10.39 -3.13
C ARG A 72 -5.27 11.88 -3.30
N ASN A 73 -4.24 12.69 -3.12
CA ASN A 73 -4.35 14.14 -3.13
C ASN A 73 -4.74 14.69 -4.50
N GLN A 74 -4.17 14.10 -5.56
CA GLN A 74 -4.51 14.47 -6.93
C GLN A 74 -5.95 14.08 -7.26
N THR A 75 -6.40 12.89 -6.87
CA THR A 75 -7.79 12.43 -7.09
C THR A 75 -8.78 13.36 -6.41
N ILE A 76 -8.57 13.73 -5.13
CA ILE A 76 -9.42 14.69 -4.41
C ILE A 76 -9.51 16.02 -5.17
N SER A 77 -8.37 16.54 -5.62
CA SER A 77 -8.29 17.81 -6.35
C SER A 77 -9.05 17.76 -7.68
N TYR A 78 -8.95 16.65 -8.41
CA TYR A 78 -9.62 16.47 -9.69
C TYR A 78 -11.12 16.20 -9.54
N ILE A 79 -11.54 15.50 -8.48
CA ILE A 79 -12.96 15.37 -8.12
C ILE A 79 -13.56 16.75 -7.88
N ALA A 80 -12.90 17.61 -7.12
CA ALA A 80 -13.34 18.98 -6.85
C ALA A 80 -13.42 19.84 -8.12
N ALA A 81 -12.59 19.56 -9.12
CA ALA A 81 -12.57 20.22 -10.42
C ALA A 81 -13.57 19.62 -11.45
N GLY A 82 -14.26 18.53 -11.12
CA GLY A 82 -15.12 17.78 -12.05
C GLY A 82 -14.38 17.14 -13.21
N LYS A 83 -13.13 16.68 -12.98
CA LYS A 83 -12.22 16.09 -13.97
C LYS A 83 -11.58 14.79 -13.47
N ASN A 84 -12.26 14.07 -12.59
CA ASN A 84 -11.77 12.85 -11.99
C ASN A 84 -11.42 11.79 -13.05
N PRO A 85 -10.39 10.95 -12.77
CA PRO A 85 -10.10 9.77 -13.57
C PRO A 85 -11.27 8.78 -13.52
N ASP A 86 -11.24 7.76 -14.35
CA ASP A 86 -12.27 6.71 -14.38
C ASP A 86 -11.98 5.64 -13.34
N LEU A 87 -10.72 5.27 -13.19
CA LEU A 87 -10.23 4.21 -12.33
C LEU A 87 -9.04 4.68 -11.50
N VAL A 88 -9.01 4.33 -10.23
CA VAL A 88 -7.95 4.71 -9.30
C VAL A 88 -7.47 3.50 -8.50
N TYR A 89 -6.18 3.38 -8.37
CA TYR A 89 -5.46 2.42 -7.54
C TYR A 89 -5.25 3.02 -6.14
N CYS A 90 -5.96 2.54 -5.12
CA CYS A 90 -6.04 3.25 -3.85
C CYS A 90 -6.26 2.32 -2.64
N TYR A 91 -6.05 2.86 -1.46
CA TYR A 91 -6.44 2.21 -0.20
C TYR A 91 -7.90 2.54 0.18
N PRO A 92 -8.57 1.69 0.98
CA PRO A 92 -9.95 1.91 1.40
C PRO A 92 -10.20 3.23 2.14
N ASP A 93 -9.26 3.68 2.96
CA ASP A 93 -9.35 4.96 3.67
C ASP A 93 -9.30 6.17 2.73
N HIS A 94 -8.62 6.06 1.57
CA HIS A 94 -8.65 7.07 0.52
C HIS A 94 -10.05 7.19 -0.12
N VAL A 95 -10.71 6.04 -0.32
CA VAL A 95 -12.07 5.99 -0.90
C VAL A 95 -13.08 6.71 -0.04
N ALA A 96 -12.97 6.61 1.29
CA ALA A 96 -13.82 7.36 2.21
C ALA A 96 -13.73 8.89 1.96
N LEU A 97 -12.53 9.39 1.64
CA LEU A 97 -12.33 10.80 1.27
C LEU A 97 -12.95 11.15 -0.10
N TYR A 98 -12.76 10.28 -1.11
CA TYR A 98 -13.33 10.48 -2.44
C TYR A 98 -14.86 10.51 -2.38
N ASN A 99 -15.45 9.68 -1.52
CA ASN A 99 -16.90 9.56 -1.41
C ASN A 99 -17.58 10.69 -0.63
N LYS A 100 -16.81 11.60 0.02
CA LYS A 100 -17.38 12.86 0.55
C LYS A 100 -18.21 13.62 -0.49
N SER A 101 -17.79 13.57 -1.75
CA SER A 101 -18.47 14.22 -2.88
C SER A 101 -19.44 13.27 -3.61
N LYS A 102 -19.68 12.06 -3.11
CA LYS A 102 -20.52 11.01 -3.72
C LYS A 102 -20.12 10.70 -5.17
N GLN A 103 -18.83 10.81 -5.47
CA GLN A 103 -18.27 10.56 -6.80
C GLN A 103 -17.75 9.12 -6.97
N VAL A 104 -17.78 8.31 -5.91
CA VAL A 104 -17.41 6.89 -6.01
C VAL A 104 -18.61 6.10 -6.55
N VAL A 105 -18.34 5.14 -7.42
CA VAL A 105 -19.33 4.20 -7.95
C VAL A 105 -19.60 3.11 -6.92
N ASP A 106 -20.87 2.83 -6.64
CA ASP A 106 -21.26 1.62 -5.93
C ASP A 106 -21.17 0.43 -6.91
N LEU A 107 -20.13 -0.37 -6.77
CA LEU A 107 -19.85 -1.52 -7.64
C LEU A 107 -20.91 -2.62 -7.55
N ASN A 108 -21.77 -2.64 -6.50
CA ASN A 108 -22.89 -3.56 -6.44
C ASN A 108 -23.80 -3.45 -7.67
N THR A 109 -23.88 -2.28 -8.29
CA THR A 109 -24.64 -2.06 -9.54
C THR A 109 -24.10 -2.97 -10.67
N TYR A 110 -22.80 -3.12 -10.76
CA TYR A 110 -22.15 -3.93 -11.78
C TYR A 110 -21.96 -5.40 -11.32
N ILE A 111 -21.59 -5.63 -10.07
CA ILE A 111 -21.38 -6.97 -9.52
C ILE A 111 -22.64 -7.84 -9.66
N ASN A 112 -23.81 -7.24 -9.41
CA ASN A 112 -25.11 -7.92 -9.45
C ASN A 112 -25.82 -7.84 -10.80
N ASP A 113 -25.22 -7.21 -11.81
CA ASP A 113 -25.80 -7.12 -13.14
C ASP A 113 -25.83 -8.49 -13.83
N PRO A 114 -26.96 -8.91 -14.43
CA PRO A 114 -27.10 -10.24 -15.00
C PRO A 114 -26.22 -10.51 -16.24
N GLU A 115 -25.74 -9.46 -16.93
CA GLU A 115 -24.92 -9.56 -18.14
C GLU A 115 -23.46 -9.19 -17.86
N LEU A 116 -23.22 -8.21 -17.00
CA LEU A 116 -21.90 -7.66 -16.73
C LEU A 116 -21.28 -8.20 -15.44
N GLY A 117 -22.11 -8.71 -14.52
CA GLY A 117 -21.72 -9.02 -13.16
C GLY A 117 -20.90 -10.30 -13.02
N TYR A 118 -20.62 -10.61 -11.76
CA TYR A 118 -19.97 -11.86 -11.36
C TYR A 118 -21.01 -12.92 -11.04
N THR A 119 -20.70 -14.18 -11.34
CA THR A 119 -21.45 -15.32 -10.79
C THR A 119 -21.09 -15.53 -9.32
N GLU A 120 -21.93 -16.26 -8.57
CA GLU A 120 -21.61 -16.64 -7.18
C GLU A 120 -20.27 -17.38 -7.07
N GLU A 121 -19.94 -18.23 -8.06
CA GLU A 121 -18.67 -18.95 -8.12
C GLU A 121 -17.48 -18.00 -8.31
N GLN A 122 -17.61 -16.98 -9.17
CA GLN A 122 -16.57 -15.98 -9.38
C GLN A 122 -16.38 -15.08 -8.14
N ILE A 123 -17.46 -14.75 -7.41
CA ILE A 123 -17.35 -14.02 -6.14
C ILE A 123 -16.66 -14.90 -5.09
N ALA A 124 -17.00 -16.19 -5.01
CA ALA A 124 -16.38 -17.13 -4.07
C ALA A 124 -14.90 -17.40 -4.39
N ASP A 125 -14.43 -17.10 -5.59
CA ASP A 125 -13.03 -17.20 -6.00
C ASP A 125 -12.16 -16.10 -5.39
N PHE A 126 -12.72 -14.94 -5.05
CA PHE A 126 -11.95 -13.95 -4.31
C PHE A 126 -11.54 -14.49 -2.93
N VAL A 127 -10.37 -14.08 -2.47
CA VAL A 127 -9.96 -14.27 -1.06
C VAL A 127 -10.93 -13.45 -0.20
N GLU A 128 -11.70 -14.11 0.67
CA GLU A 128 -12.84 -13.54 1.38
C GLU A 128 -12.48 -12.25 2.12
N GLY A 129 -11.42 -12.26 2.96
CA GLY A 129 -11.02 -11.06 3.72
C GLY A 129 -10.59 -9.89 2.84
N TYR A 130 -10.09 -10.14 1.63
CA TYR A 130 -9.74 -9.07 0.68
C TYR A 130 -10.99 -8.51 -0.02
N TYR A 131 -11.96 -9.38 -0.31
CA TYR A 131 -13.22 -8.97 -0.95
C TYR A 131 -14.08 -8.14 0.02
N ASP A 132 -14.19 -8.58 1.26
CA ASP A 132 -15.00 -7.93 2.30
C ASP A 132 -14.53 -6.51 2.63
N GLU A 133 -13.23 -6.23 2.49
CA GLU A 133 -12.66 -4.89 2.65
C GLU A 133 -13.33 -3.86 1.72
N GLY A 134 -13.77 -4.27 0.53
CA GLY A 134 -14.44 -3.40 -0.44
C GLY A 134 -15.78 -2.85 0.01
N SER A 135 -16.41 -3.44 1.03
CA SER A 135 -17.68 -3.03 1.63
C SER A 135 -17.56 -2.51 3.07
N ALA A 136 -16.35 -2.37 3.60
CA ALA A 136 -16.09 -1.99 5.00
C ALA A 136 -16.33 -0.48 5.29
N TYR A 137 -17.37 0.11 4.70
CA TYR A 137 -17.73 1.53 4.84
C TYR A 137 -19.01 1.77 5.67
N GLY A 138 -19.68 0.70 6.09
CA GLY A 138 -20.82 0.77 7.00
C GLY A 138 -22.17 1.18 6.36
N ASP A 139 -22.21 1.42 5.05
CA ASP A 139 -23.43 1.81 4.30
C ASP A 139 -23.96 0.71 3.36
N GLY A 140 -23.30 -0.45 3.32
CA GLY A 140 -23.68 -1.60 2.50
C GLY A 140 -23.27 -1.49 1.02
N ALA A 141 -22.60 -0.42 0.61
CA ALA A 141 -22.08 -0.27 -0.73
C ALA A 141 -20.74 -0.98 -0.88
N MET A 142 -20.45 -1.48 -2.09
CA MET A 142 -19.16 -2.02 -2.50
C MET A 142 -18.41 -0.95 -3.29
N TYR A 143 -17.44 -0.29 -2.67
CA TYR A 143 -16.76 0.83 -3.32
C TYR A 143 -15.45 0.45 -4.00
N THR A 144 -14.90 -0.71 -3.68
CA THR A 144 -13.66 -1.21 -4.29
C THR A 144 -13.72 -2.70 -4.55
N LEU A 145 -12.91 -3.15 -5.52
CA LEU A 145 -12.52 -4.56 -5.60
C LEU A 145 -11.03 -4.70 -5.27
N PRO A 146 -10.63 -5.75 -4.56
CA PRO A 146 -9.22 -5.96 -4.25
C PRO A 146 -8.44 -6.19 -5.53
N PHE A 147 -7.21 -5.67 -5.60
CA PHE A 147 -6.38 -5.81 -6.79
C PHE A 147 -5.06 -6.51 -6.51
N SER A 148 -4.30 -6.04 -5.53
CA SER A 148 -3.04 -6.66 -5.13
C SER A 148 -2.86 -6.45 -3.64
N LYS A 149 -2.70 -7.54 -2.90
CA LYS A 149 -2.68 -7.50 -1.44
C LYS A 149 -1.30 -7.85 -0.90
N SER A 150 -1.00 -7.30 0.25
CA SER A 150 0.24 -7.55 0.98
C SER A 150 -0.01 -7.49 2.48
N THR A 151 1.01 -7.85 3.23
CA THR A 151 1.04 -7.63 4.68
C THR A 151 2.46 -7.25 5.09
N GLU A 152 2.66 -6.88 6.33
CA GLU A 152 3.99 -6.74 6.89
C GLU A 152 4.48 -8.07 7.45
N VAL A 153 5.75 -8.33 7.22
CA VAL A 153 6.47 -9.52 7.70
C VAL A 153 7.82 -9.11 8.30
N LEU A 154 8.41 -10.01 9.07
CA LEU A 154 9.76 -9.89 9.56
C LEU A 154 10.73 -10.55 8.55
N TYR A 155 11.52 -9.74 7.86
CA TYR A 155 12.71 -10.18 7.15
C TYR A 155 13.88 -10.26 8.13
N TYR A 156 14.67 -11.32 8.07
CA TYR A 156 15.84 -11.48 8.92
C TYR A 156 17.02 -12.04 8.15
N ASN A 157 18.23 -11.68 8.57
CA ASN A 157 19.48 -12.19 8.03
C ASN A 157 19.69 -13.62 8.54
N LYS A 158 19.20 -14.60 7.78
CA LYS A 158 19.23 -16.02 8.13
C LYS A 158 20.66 -16.51 8.39
N THR A 159 21.61 -16.08 7.57
CA THR A 159 23.02 -16.44 7.73
C THR A 159 23.57 -16.04 9.11
N VAL A 160 23.31 -14.78 9.52
CA VAL A 160 23.76 -14.31 10.85
C VAL A 160 23.01 -15.03 11.98
N PHE A 161 21.70 -15.29 11.82
CA PHE A 161 20.94 -16.02 12.84
C PHE A 161 21.50 -17.42 13.05
N GLU A 162 21.82 -18.15 11.97
CA GLU A 162 22.45 -19.46 12.04
C GLU A 162 23.85 -19.39 12.65
N GLU A 163 24.73 -18.48 12.20
CA GLU A 163 26.10 -18.29 12.75
C GLU A 163 26.09 -17.93 14.23
N GLN A 164 25.09 -17.17 14.66
CA GLN A 164 24.95 -16.69 16.02
C GLN A 164 24.11 -17.62 16.91
N ASN A 165 23.57 -18.71 16.35
CA ASN A 165 22.66 -19.64 17.02
C ASN A 165 21.51 -18.88 17.70
N LEU A 166 20.79 -18.06 16.89
CA LEU A 166 19.63 -17.31 17.31
C LEU A 166 18.36 -17.93 16.73
N ASP A 167 17.34 -18.06 17.55
CA ASP A 167 16.01 -18.40 17.09
C ASP A 167 15.31 -17.16 16.51
N VAL A 168 14.43 -17.36 15.53
CA VAL A 168 13.62 -16.28 14.96
C VAL A 168 12.55 -15.87 15.97
N PRO A 169 12.46 -14.59 16.37
CA PRO A 169 11.52 -14.17 17.40
C PRO A 169 10.08 -14.24 16.89
N THR A 170 9.22 -14.84 17.67
CA THR A 170 7.76 -14.95 17.44
C THR A 170 6.97 -13.97 18.30
N THR A 171 7.59 -13.48 19.37
CA THR A 171 6.99 -12.45 20.25
C THR A 171 7.86 -11.19 20.30
N TRP A 172 7.25 -10.06 20.69
CA TRP A 172 7.99 -8.80 20.90
C TRP A 172 8.98 -8.91 22.05
N GLU A 173 8.67 -9.75 23.05
CA GLU A 173 9.55 -10.05 24.16
C GLU A 173 10.81 -10.80 23.71
N GLU A 174 10.65 -11.85 22.89
CA GLU A 174 11.76 -12.57 22.25
C GLU A 174 12.55 -11.66 21.31
N MET A 175 11.85 -10.76 20.58
CA MET A 175 12.50 -9.76 19.72
C MET A 175 13.44 -8.87 20.52
N GLU A 176 13.07 -8.39 21.72
CA GLU A 176 13.97 -7.59 22.56
C GLU A 176 15.23 -8.37 22.94
N ASP A 177 15.11 -9.65 23.27
CA ASP A 177 16.24 -10.49 23.60
C ASP A 177 17.20 -10.68 22.42
N VAL A 178 16.66 -10.98 21.23
CA VAL A 178 17.43 -11.11 19.98
C VAL A 178 18.13 -9.80 19.64
N ILE A 179 17.44 -8.69 19.68
CA ILE A 179 18.01 -7.35 19.42
C ILE A 179 19.14 -7.05 20.39
N ARG A 180 18.97 -7.34 21.69
CA ARG A 180 19.96 -7.13 22.72
C ARG A 180 21.22 -7.96 22.46
N ILE A 181 21.07 -9.21 22.07
CA ILE A 181 22.20 -10.10 21.73
C ILE A 181 22.94 -9.57 20.49
N LEU A 182 22.21 -9.22 19.43
CA LEU A 182 22.80 -8.68 18.21
C LEU A 182 23.55 -7.37 18.50
N LYS A 183 22.97 -6.47 19.31
CA LYS A 183 23.61 -5.22 19.69
C LYS A 183 24.90 -5.42 20.49
N LEU A 184 24.95 -6.41 21.37
CA LEU A 184 26.16 -6.75 22.13
C LEU A 184 27.27 -7.30 21.22
N ARG A 185 26.91 -8.13 20.22
CA ARG A 185 27.87 -8.73 19.29
C ARG A 185 28.31 -7.78 18.17
N PHE A 186 27.45 -6.86 17.80
CA PHE A 186 27.65 -5.87 16.74
C PHE A 186 27.31 -4.46 17.25
N PRO A 187 28.17 -3.84 18.07
CA PRO A 187 27.85 -2.60 18.81
C PRO A 187 27.48 -1.41 17.93
N GLU A 188 28.00 -1.33 16.70
CA GLU A 188 27.69 -0.23 15.76
C GLU A 188 26.35 -0.41 15.05
N SER A 189 25.79 -1.63 15.03
CA SER A 189 24.54 -1.93 14.30
C SER A 189 23.32 -1.23 14.90
N ILE A 190 22.26 -1.17 14.09
CA ILE A 190 20.89 -0.90 14.52
C ILE A 190 20.08 -2.16 14.19
N PRO A 191 19.95 -3.12 15.12
CA PRO A 191 19.51 -4.49 14.81
C PRO A 191 18.17 -4.58 14.07
N LEU A 192 17.22 -3.66 14.30
CA LEU A 192 15.88 -3.70 13.72
C LEU A 192 15.56 -2.42 12.94
N GLY A 193 15.14 -2.57 11.68
CA GLY A 193 14.54 -1.53 10.85
C GLY A 193 13.03 -1.70 10.73
N ILE A 194 12.27 -0.59 10.66
CA ILE A 194 10.83 -0.58 10.48
C ILE A 194 10.48 0.32 9.29
N ASP A 195 9.80 -0.22 8.30
CA ASP A 195 9.47 0.49 7.06
C ASP A 195 8.15 1.28 7.09
N SER A 196 7.34 1.13 8.15
CA SER A 196 6.06 1.86 8.31
C SER A 196 5.71 2.03 9.78
N GLU A 197 5.78 3.26 10.29
CA GLU A 197 5.44 3.60 11.67
C GLU A 197 3.94 3.47 11.94
N ASP A 198 3.13 3.87 10.98
CA ASP A 198 1.68 3.79 11.07
C ASP A 198 1.20 2.34 11.13
N ASN A 199 1.70 1.48 10.25
CA ASN A 199 1.38 0.05 10.29
C ASN A 199 1.87 -0.60 11.59
N LEU A 200 3.07 -0.25 12.07
CA LEU A 200 3.58 -0.75 13.35
C LEU A 200 2.63 -0.41 14.50
N PHE A 201 2.18 0.86 14.57
CA PHE A 201 1.23 1.30 15.59
C PHE A 201 -0.09 0.53 15.49
N ILE A 202 -0.67 0.47 14.29
CA ILE A 202 -1.99 -0.14 14.05
C ILE A 202 -1.94 -1.65 14.32
N THR A 203 -0.90 -2.33 13.84
CA THR A 203 -0.73 -3.78 14.06
C THR A 203 -0.56 -4.11 15.54
N THR A 204 0.28 -3.37 16.26
CA THR A 204 0.49 -3.62 17.70
C THR A 204 -0.73 -3.26 18.54
N ALA A 205 -1.53 -2.27 18.14
CA ALA A 205 -2.82 -2.00 18.77
C ALA A 205 -3.79 -3.17 18.55
N ALA A 206 -3.89 -3.68 17.33
CA ALA A 206 -4.75 -4.82 17.00
C ALA A 206 -4.33 -6.10 17.76
N GLN A 207 -3.04 -6.40 17.85
CA GLN A 207 -2.51 -7.54 18.61
C GLN A 207 -2.91 -7.51 20.09
N LYS A 208 -2.99 -6.33 20.68
CA LYS A 208 -3.40 -6.13 22.09
C LYS A 208 -4.90 -5.95 22.28
N ASP A 209 -5.71 -6.07 21.22
CA ASP A 209 -7.12 -5.66 21.22
C ASP A 209 -7.33 -4.23 21.77
N ALA A 210 -6.32 -3.37 21.62
CA ALA A 210 -6.39 -1.98 22.04
C ALA A 210 -7.18 -1.16 21.02
N PRO A 211 -8.14 -0.33 21.45
CA PRO A 211 -8.88 0.51 20.53
C PRO A 211 -7.96 1.42 19.69
N TYR A 212 -8.20 1.46 18.39
CA TYR A 212 -7.49 2.35 17.45
C TYR A 212 -8.44 3.40 16.88
N THR A 213 -9.34 3.00 16.02
CA THR A 213 -10.38 3.85 15.43
C THR A 213 -11.71 3.13 15.42
N SER A 214 -12.81 3.86 15.18
CA SER A 214 -14.13 3.30 14.96
C SER A 214 -14.88 4.11 13.90
N ALA A 215 -15.49 3.43 12.93
CA ALA A 215 -16.37 4.06 11.95
C ALA A 215 -17.70 4.52 12.57
N THR A 216 -18.04 4.03 13.77
CA THR A 216 -19.32 4.27 14.45
C THR A 216 -19.11 4.83 15.85
N GLY A 217 -20.14 5.50 16.41
CA GLY A 217 -20.12 6.05 17.77
C GLY A 217 -19.79 7.53 17.81
N ASP A 218 -19.72 8.08 19.03
CA ASP A 218 -19.52 9.52 19.28
C ASP A 218 -18.05 9.96 19.16
N SER A 219 -17.12 9.01 19.17
CA SER A 219 -15.68 9.24 19.01
C SER A 219 -15.11 8.25 18.03
N HIS A 220 -14.49 8.75 16.98
CA HIS A 220 -13.85 7.93 15.95
C HIS A 220 -12.39 7.61 16.27
N TYR A 221 -11.72 8.38 17.11
CA TYR A 221 -10.29 8.26 17.39
C TYR A 221 -10.08 7.75 18.81
N LEU A 222 -9.80 6.45 18.91
CA LEU A 222 -9.73 5.72 20.18
C LEU A 222 -8.29 5.34 20.56
N PHE A 223 -7.32 5.71 19.75
CA PHE A 223 -5.93 5.27 19.89
C PHE A 223 -5.19 5.86 21.09
N ASP A 224 -5.72 6.91 21.73
CA ASP A 224 -5.15 7.46 22.97
C ASP A 224 -5.64 6.65 24.19
N ASN A 225 -4.95 5.57 24.48
CA ASN A 225 -5.22 4.69 25.60
C ASN A 225 -3.92 4.14 26.22
N GLU A 226 -4.02 3.56 27.40
CA GLU A 226 -2.87 3.10 28.18
C GLU A 226 -2.05 2.02 27.43
N GLN A 227 -2.70 1.10 26.73
CA GLN A 227 -2.04 0.00 26.01
C GLN A 227 -1.19 0.53 24.87
N ASN A 228 -1.73 1.43 24.05
CA ASN A 228 -1.00 2.05 22.95
C ASN A 228 0.14 2.93 23.42
N ARG A 229 -0.08 3.71 24.51
CA ARG A 229 0.97 4.53 25.13
C ARG A 229 2.12 3.67 25.65
N ALA A 230 1.84 2.55 26.31
CA ALA A 230 2.86 1.62 26.80
C ALA A 230 3.67 1.02 25.64
N THR A 231 3.02 0.70 24.52
CA THR A 231 3.70 0.18 23.32
C THR A 231 4.64 1.24 22.71
N VAL A 232 4.20 2.48 22.57
CA VAL A 232 5.05 3.58 22.06
C VAL A 232 6.23 3.83 23.01
N GLN A 233 6.03 3.71 24.33
CA GLN A 233 7.12 3.83 25.32
C GLN A 233 8.14 2.69 25.14
N MET A 234 7.70 1.46 24.92
CA MET A 234 8.60 0.34 24.64
C MET A 234 9.49 0.61 23.41
N PHE A 235 8.90 1.11 22.31
CA PHE A 235 9.69 1.48 21.13
C PHE A 235 10.63 2.66 21.40
N LYS A 236 10.22 3.62 22.23
CA LYS A 236 11.11 4.70 22.68
C LYS A 236 12.33 4.17 23.41
N ASP A 237 12.12 3.24 24.34
CA ASP A 237 13.21 2.61 25.10
C ASP A 237 14.16 1.82 24.19
N TRP A 238 13.64 1.16 23.15
CA TRP A 238 14.47 0.48 22.16
C TRP A 238 15.24 1.47 21.28
N TYR A 239 14.59 2.55 20.87
CA TYR A 239 15.25 3.60 20.08
C TYR A 239 16.42 4.25 20.85
N ASP A 240 16.21 4.60 22.11
CA ASP A 240 17.24 5.22 22.97
C ASP A 240 18.47 4.31 23.17
N LYS A 241 18.27 3.00 23.16
CA LYS A 241 19.34 2.00 23.18
C LYS A 241 19.97 1.74 21.79
N ARG A 242 19.50 2.43 20.74
CA ARG A 242 19.86 2.18 19.33
C ARG A 242 19.58 0.74 18.91
N TYR A 243 18.49 0.15 19.38
CA TYR A 243 18.04 -1.19 19.01
C TYR A 243 17.25 -1.17 17.71
N MET A 244 16.56 -0.07 17.43
CA MET A 244 15.71 0.08 16.25
C MET A 244 15.82 1.48 15.63
N THR A 245 15.40 1.57 14.38
CA THR A 245 15.10 2.81 13.67
C THR A 245 13.87 2.61 12.78
N THR A 246 13.32 3.70 12.28
CA THR A 246 12.13 3.68 11.42
C THR A 246 12.38 4.47 10.15
N LYS A 247 11.53 4.30 9.15
CA LYS A 247 11.61 5.00 7.85
C LYS A 247 11.76 6.51 8.00
N TYR A 248 10.89 7.15 8.80
CA TYR A 248 10.95 8.61 8.99
C TYR A 248 12.18 9.06 9.74
N ILE A 249 12.65 8.28 10.69
CA ILE A 249 13.84 8.62 11.48
C ILE A 249 15.10 8.48 10.62
N TYR A 250 15.18 7.39 9.86
CA TYR A 250 16.29 7.11 8.96
C TYR A 250 16.29 8.01 7.70
N GLY A 251 15.12 8.44 7.27
CA GLY A 251 14.92 9.36 6.14
C GLY A 251 14.64 8.66 4.80
N THR A 252 14.64 7.33 4.77
CA THR A 252 14.24 6.48 3.66
C THR A 252 13.87 5.10 4.19
N TYR A 253 13.47 4.17 3.31
CA TYR A 253 13.17 2.80 3.70
C TYR A 253 14.36 2.14 4.40
N THR A 254 14.10 1.47 5.53
CA THR A 254 15.11 0.82 6.36
C THR A 254 15.65 -0.48 5.76
N SER A 255 15.00 -0.99 4.71
CA SER A 255 15.51 -2.08 3.88
C SER A 255 16.94 -1.81 3.39
N GLY A 256 17.30 -0.55 3.12
CA GLY A 256 18.68 -0.16 2.79
C GLY A 256 19.70 -0.43 3.90
N LEU A 257 19.30 -0.37 5.19
CA LEU A 257 20.13 -0.82 6.31
C LEU A 257 20.20 -2.35 6.39
N PHE A 258 19.07 -3.02 6.12
CA PHE A 258 19.00 -4.48 6.20
C PHE A 258 19.88 -5.15 5.15
N VAL A 259 19.85 -4.71 3.90
CA VAL A 259 20.68 -5.27 2.83
C VAL A 259 22.15 -4.85 2.90
N SER A 260 22.49 -3.89 3.77
CA SER A 260 23.84 -3.38 3.94
C SER A 260 24.77 -4.42 4.57
N THR A 261 26.04 -4.40 4.15
CA THR A 261 27.13 -5.15 4.77
C THR A 261 28.03 -4.27 5.65
N SER A 262 27.68 -3.01 5.86
CA SER A 262 28.42 -2.08 6.73
C SER A 262 28.30 -2.44 8.21
N SER A 263 29.10 -1.80 9.07
CA SER A 263 28.99 -1.99 10.53
C SER A 263 27.70 -1.45 11.12
N GLU A 264 27.08 -0.44 10.48
CA GLU A 264 25.84 0.18 10.94
C GLU A 264 24.56 -0.49 10.40
N ARG A 265 24.68 -1.68 9.80
CA ARG A 265 23.56 -2.45 9.23
C ARG A 265 22.48 -2.83 10.26
N SER A 266 21.33 -3.22 9.77
CA SER A 266 20.35 -3.98 10.54
C SER A 266 20.43 -5.48 10.19
N PHE A 267 19.86 -6.31 11.06
CA PHE A 267 19.79 -7.77 10.89
C PHE A 267 18.36 -8.26 10.73
N MET A 268 17.43 -7.38 11.01
CA MET A 268 15.99 -7.57 10.87
C MET A 268 15.36 -6.34 10.28
N SER A 269 14.33 -6.54 9.45
CA SER A 269 13.52 -5.49 8.84
C SER A 269 12.06 -5.90 8.88
N ILE A 270 11.18 -5.06 9.43
CA ILE A 270 9.75 -5.21 9.29
C ILE A 270 9.31 -4.36 8.11
N GLY A 271 8.74 -5.01 7.10
CA GLY A 271 8.31 -4.35 5.87
C GLY A 271 7.31 -5.18 5.09
N SER A 272 6.78 -4.58 4.03
CA SER A 272 5.74 -5.17 3.20
C SER A 272 6.24 -6.38 2.40
N THR A 273 5.39 -7.39 2.26
CA THR A 273 5.60 -8.50 1.32
C THR A 273 5.72 -8.01 -0.13
N GLY A 274 5.00 -6.97 -0.52
CA GLY A 274 5.13 -6.33 -1.83
C GLY A 274 6.46 -5.58 -2.06
N GLY A 275 7.30 -5.45 -1.02
CA GLY A 275 8.64 -4.85 -1.08
C GLY A 275 9.78 -5.87 -1.03
N ALA A 276 9.52 -7.16 -1.17
CA ALA A 276 10.47 -8.25 -0.95
C ALA A 276 11.75 -8.11 -1.78
N SER A 277 11.67 -7.66 -3.02
CA SER A 277 12.84 -7.43 -3.89
C SER A 277 13.83 -6.39 -3.35
N HIS A 278 13.39 -5.49 -2.45
CA HIS A 278 14.25 -4.52 -1.76
C HIS A 278 14.89 -5.06 -0.48
N GLN A 279 14.56 -6.27 -0.08
CA GLN A 279 15.04 -6.91 1.15
C GLN A 279 16.15 -7.95 0.87
N VAL A 280 16.67 -8.00 -0.35
CA VAL A 280 17.74 -8.93 -0.73
C VAL A 280 19.05 -8.15 -0.92
N PRO A 281 20.15 -8.60 -0.30
CA PRO A 281 21.46 -7.96 -0.45
C PRO A 281 22.06 -8.26 -1.82
N ASP A 282 22.81 -7.30 -2.35
CA ASP A 282 23.54 -7.46 -3.60
C ASP A 282 24.38 -8.76 -3.62
N LYS A 283 24.29 -9.49 -4.73
CA LYS A 283 25.05 -10.73 -4.96
C LYS A 283 24.82 -11.80 -3.88
N ASN A 284 23.65 -11.79 -3.25
CA ASN A 284 23.30 -12.73 -2.19
C ASN A 284 24.36 -12.77 -1.07
N ALA A 285 24.83 -11.59 -0.60
CA ALA A 285 25.85 -11.49 0.45
C ALA A 285 25.46 -12.22 1.75
N PHE A 286 24.19 -12.48 1.97
CA PHE A 286 23.62 -13.37 2.99
C PHE A 286 22.25 -13.89 2.49
N GLU A 287 21.80 -15.00 3.07
CA GLU A 287 20.46 -15.52 2.83
C GLU A 287 19.43 -14.82 3.71
N VAL A 288 18.28 -14.48 3.13
CA VAL A 288 17.16 -13.84 3.82
C VAL A 288 16.15 -14.88 4.27
N GLY A 289 15.67 -14.79 5.52
CA GLY A 289 14.49 -15.49 5.98
C GLY A 289 13.30 -14.56 6.10
N ILE A 290 12.11 -15.12 6.02
CA ILE A 290 10.84 -14.41 6.25
C ILE A 290 10.07 -15.14 7.34
N SER A 291 9.50 -14.38 8.27
CA SER A 291 8.65 -14.85 9.36
C SER A 291 7.44 -13.90 9.50
N PRO A 292 6.32 -14.34 10.06
CA PRO A 292 5.30 -13.41 10.53
C PRO A 292 5.89 -12.30 11.40
N ILE A 293 5.24 -11.13 11.42
CA ILE A 293 5.59 -10.10 12.39
C ILE A 293 5.39 -10.65 13.81
N PRO A 294 6.27 -10.35 14.77
CA PRO A 294 6.08 -10.82 16.16
C PRO A 294 4.77 -10.32 16.76
N THR A 295 4.20 -11.12 17.66
CA THR A 295 3.03 -10.72 18.46
C THR A 295 3.41 -10.55 19.94
N PHE A 296 2.54 -10.00 20.79
CA PHE A 296 2.82 -9.97 22.23
C PHE A 296 2.57 -11.34 22.85
N GLU A 297 3.30 -11.67 23.92
CA GLU A 297 3.12 -12.94 24.62
C GLU A 297 1.67 -13.11 25.06
N GLY A 298 1.07 -14.24 24.69
CA GLY A 298 -0.32 -14.59 25.03
C GLY A 298 -1.40 -13.88 24.20
N THR A 299 -1.03 -13.18 23.13
CA THR A 299 -1.99 -12.58 22.18
C THR A 299 -2.02 -13.36 20.85
N ASP A 300 -3.13 -13.22 20.12
CA ASP A 300 -3.27 -13.82 18.80
C ASP A 300 -2.39 -13.12 17.75
N LEU A 301 -1.92 -13.88 16.76
CA LEU A 301 -1.24 -13.32 15.61
C LEU A 301 -2.24 -12.46 14.82
N LYS A 302 -1.91 -11.18 14.66
CA LYS A 302 -2.65 -10.25 13.80
C LYS A 302 -1.68 -9.51 12.90
N CYS A 303 -1.97 -9.52 11.61
CA CYS A 303 -1.20 -8.86 10.57
C CYS A 303 -2.10 -7.90 9.81
N ILE A 304 -1.63 -6.70 9.54
CA ILE A 304 -2.42 -5.74 8.77
C ILE A 304 -2.58 -6.24 7.34
N SER A 305 -3.84 -6.33 6.85
CA SER A 305 -4.10 -6.44 5.42
C SER A 305 -3.86 -5.08 4.78
N GLN A 306 -3.01 -5.05 3.79
CA GLN A 306 -2.68 -3.84 3.04
C GLN A 306 -2.56 -4.16 1.55
N GLY A 307 -2.19 -3.18 0.78
CA GLY A 307 -2.18 -3.28 -0.66
C GLY A 307 -3.45 -2.67 -1.25
N PRO A 308 -3.34 -2.14 -2.45
CA PRO A 308 -4.40 -1.35 -3.05
C PRO A 308 -5.52 -2.18 -3.64
N SER A 309 -6.63 -1.51 -3.74
CA SER A 309 -7.84 -1.93 -4.42
C SER A 309 -8.12 -1.00 -5.61
N LEU A 310 -9.02 -1.42 -6.50
CA LEU A 310 -9.51 -0.64 -7.64
C LEU A 310 -10.81 0.08 -7.25
N CYS A 311 -10.84 1.39 -7.43
CA CYS A 311 -11.99 2.25 -7.19
C CYS A 311 -12.43 2.94 -8.48
N MET A 312 -13.68 2.78 -8.87
CA MET A 312 -14.27 3.49 -10.00
C MET A 312 -14.86 4.81 -9.56
N LEU A 313 -14.62 5.87 -10.33
CA LEU A 313 -15.22 7.17 -10.11
C LEU A 313 -16.30 7.47 -11.15
N LYS A 314 -17.39 8.12 -10.71
CA LYS A 314 -18.55 8.41 -11.57
C LYS A 314 -18.17 9.29 -12.74
N GLN A 315 -18.64 8.93 -13.91
CA GLN A 315 -18.51 9.67 -15.15
C GLN A 315 -19.89 10.08 -15.65
N ALA A 316 -19.93 11.06 -16.55
CA ALA A 316 -21.18 11.49 -17.17
C ALA A 316 -21.74 10.46 -18.17
N SER A 317 -20.88 9.58 -18.71
CA SER A 317 -21.25 8.53 -19.66
C SER A 317 -21.38 7.18 -18.94
N GLU A 318 -22.55 6.58 -19.00
CA GLU A 318 -22.81 5.21 -18.52
C GLU A 318 -21.96 4.20 -19.31
N GLU A 319 -21.84 4.37 -20.61
CA GLU A 319 -21.00 3.53 -21.48
C GLU A 319 -19.54 3.55 -21.03
N LYS A 320 -19.01 4.72 -20.65
CA LYS A 320 -17.64 4.84 -20.16
C LYS A 320 -17.44 4.12 -18.84
N MET A 321 -18.40 4.20 -17.92
CA MET A 321 -18.38 3.46 -16.67
C MET A 321 -18.47 1.95 -16.90
N GLU A 322 -19.35 1.50 -17.83
CA GLU A 322 -19.41 0.08 -18.20
C GLU A 322 -18.08 -0.42 -18.76
N MET A 323 -17.45 0.34 -19.65
CA MET A 323 -16.18 -0.06 -20.24
C MET A 323 -15.03 -0.07 -19.22
N THR A 324 -15.07 0.83 -18.24
CA THR A 324 -14.14 0.83 -17.10
C THR A 324 -14.34 -0.44 -16.26
N TRP A 325 -15.59 -0.84 -16.00
CA TRP A 325 -15.91 -2.09 -15.32
C TRP A 325 -15.40 -3.32 -16.09
N ARG A 326 -15.63 -3.37 -17.41
CA ARG A 326 -15.12 -4.44 -18.25
C ARG A 326 -13.59 -4.53 -18.22
N PHE A 327 -12.90 -3.39 -18.24
CA PHE A 327 -11.44 -3.37 -18.11
C PHE A 327 -11.00 -3.96 -16.77
N MET A 328 -11.63 -3.55 -15.67
CA MET A 328 -11.33 -4.12 -14.34
C MET A 328 -11.57 -5.63 -14.30
N LYS A 329 -12.78 -6.05 -14.67
CA LYS A 329 -13.22 -7.45 -14.51
C LYS A 329 -12.53 -8.41 -15.47
N GLU A 330 -12.45 -8.04 -16.76
CA GLU A 330 -12.07 -8.96 -17.83
C GLU A 330 -10.56 -8.95 -18.12
N PHE A 331 -9.80 -7.99 -17.56
CA PHE A 331 -8.37 -7.85 -17.86
C PHE A 331 -7.51 -7.73 -16.61
N LEU A 332 -7.96 -7.05 -15.55
CA LEU A 332 -7.17 -6.85 -14.35
C LEU A 332 -7.47 -7.87 -13.24
N LEU A 333 -8.73 -8.33 -13.15
CA LEU A 333 -9.18 -9.29 -12.13
C LEU A 333 -9.42 -10.66 -12.75
N THR A 334 -8.43 -11.14 -13.53
CA THR A 334 -8.38 -12.48 -14.11
C THR A 334 -7.29 -13.31 -13.44
N THR A 335 -7.46 -14.61 -13.42
CA THR A 335 -6.52 -15.56 -12.83
C THR A 335 -5.10 -15.39 -13.38
N GLU A 336 -4.98 -15.24 -14.69
CA GLU A 336 -3.70 -15.12 -15.40
C GLU A 336 -3.02 -13.78 -15.09
N PHE A 337 -3.75 -12.66 -15.18
CA PHE A 337 -3.19 -11.35 -14.87
C PHE A 337 -2.74 -11.28 -13.41
N GLN A 338 -3.54 -11.81 -12.50
CA GLN A 338 -3.21 -11.83 -11.07
C GLN A 338 -1.94 -12.66 -10.79
N ALA A 339 -1.74 -13.76 -11.53
CA ALA A 339 -0.50 -14.55 -11.43
C ALA A 339 0.72 -13.76 -11.92
N GLU A 340 0.65 -13.18 -13.11
CA GLU A 340 1.76 -12.41 -13.69
C GLU A 340 2.10 -11.20 -12.83
N PHE A 341 1.09 -10.48 -12.35
CA PHE A 341 1.28 -9.32 -11.48
C PHE A 341 1.93 -9.70 -10.14
N SER A 342 1.46 -10.79 -9.52
CA SER A 342 2.03 -11.30 -8.28
C SER A 342 3.48 -11.75 -8.45
N MET A 343 3.79 -12.51 -9.49
CA MET A 343 5.15 -12.97 -9.78
C MET A 343 6.12 -11.80 -10.01
N ALA A 344 5.65 -10.72 -10.63
CA ALA A 344 6.46 -9.53 -10.89
C ALA A 344 6.65 -8.60 -9.67
N SER A 345 5.73 -8.65 -8.70
CA SER A 345 5.67 -7.67 -7.60
C SER A 345 5.92 -8.25 -6.21
N GLY A 346 5.60 -9.53 -5.97
CA GLY A 346 5.52 -10.12 -4.63
C GLY A 346 4.23 -9.80 -3.88
N TYR A 347 3.29 -9.07 -4.49
CA TYR A 347 1.94 -8.94 -3.96
C TYR A 347 1.20 -10.27 -4.02
N ASN A 348 0.30 -10.49 -3.07
CA ASN A 348 -0.55 -11.68 -3.06
C ASN A 348 -1.68 -11.52 -4.08
N PRO A 349 -1.97 -12.55 -4.89
CA PRO A 349 -3.15 -12.54 -5.76
C PRO A 349 -4.43 -12.45 -4.95
N VAL A 350 -5.44 -11.86 -5.54
CA VAL A 350 -6.74 -11.70 -4.88
C VAL A 350 -7.75 -12.78 -5.24
N LEU A 351 -7.41 -13.65 -6.20
CA LEU A 351 -8.23 -14.79 -6.66
C LEU A 351 -7.60 -16.10 -6.21
N LYS A 352 -8.39 -16.99 -5.60
CA LYS A 352 -7.96 -18.32 -5.15
C LYS A 352 -7.52 -19.21 -6.31
N SER A 353 -8.19 -19.10 -7.47
CA SER A 353 -7.85 -19.84 -8.68
C SER A 353 -6.42 -19.56 -9.19
N THR A 354 -5.86 -18.39 -8.88
CA THR A 354 -4.49 -18.04 -9.25
C THR A 354 -3.47 -18.99 -8.60
N PHE A 355 -3.69 -19.40 -7.36
CA PHE A 355 -2.78 -20.29 -6.65
C PHE A 355 -2.71 -21.70 -7.25
N ALA A 356 -3.75 -22.12 -7.97
CA ALA A 356 -3.83 -23.42 -8.65
C ALA A 356 -3.28 -23.40 -10.08
N LEU A 357 -2.82 -22.26 -10.58
CA LEU A 357 -2.17 -22.21 -11.90
C LEU A 357 -0.82 -22.92 -11.87
N PRO A 358 -0.52 -23.83 -12.80
CA PRO A 358 0.76 -24.52 -12.84
C PRO A 358 1.98 -23.59 -12.87
N ALA A 359 1.88 -22.44 -13.55
CA ALA A 359 2.93 -21.44 -13.59
C ALA A 359 3.16 -20.79 -12.24
N TYR A 360 2.09 -20.52 -11.47
CA TYR A 360 2.17 -19.94 -10.15
C TYR A 360 2.66 -20.95 -9.09
N GLU A 361 2.23 -22.21 -9.17
CA GLU A 361 2.76 -23.30 -8.34
C GLU A 361 4.26 -23.50 -8.57
N ALA A 362 4.70 -23.46 -9.83
CA ALA A 362 6.12 -23.54 -10.18
C ALA A 362 6.91 -22.34 -9.63
N PHE A 363 6.34 -21.12 -9.68
CA PHE A 363 6.92 -19.93 -9.07
C PHE A 363 7.09 -20.10 -7.57
N LEU A 364 6.04 -20.49 -6.85
CA LEU A 364 6.11 -20.71 -5.41
C LEU A 364 7.12 -21.79 -5.02
N SER A 365 7.30 -22.83 -5.84
CA SER A 365 8.27 -23.90 -5.57
C SER A 365 9.74 -23.44 -5.65
N ASN A 366 10.01 -22.27 -6.23
CA ASN A 366 11.34 -21.66 -6.30
C ASN A 366 11.61 -20.69 -5.13
N ALA A 367 10.80 -20.70 -4.08
CA ALA A 367 10.95 -19.83 -2.92
C ALA A 367 12.28 -20.06 -2.20
N THR A 368 13.13 -19.03 -2.21
CA THR A 368 14.43 -19.01 -1.51
C THR A 368 14.71 -17.60 -0.98
N GLY A 369 15.59 -17.48 -0.01
CA GLY A 369 16.06 -16.20 0.53
C GLY A 369 17.12 -15.49 -0.31
N THR A 370 17.16 -15.75 -1.62
CA THR A 370 18.08 -15.17 -2.60
C THR A 370 17.36 -14.26 -3.59
N GLU A 371 18.11 -13.52 -4.39
CA GLU A 371 17.56 -12.59 -5.38
C GLU A 371 16.55 -13.27 -6.33
N GLU A 372 16.80 -14.52 -6.72
CA GLU A 372 15.93 -15.25 -7.63
C GLU A 372 14.64 -15.75 -6.98
N GLY A 373 14.63 -15.99 -5.66
CA GLY A 373 13.52 -16.67 -4.98
C GLY A 373 12.79 -15.86 -3.93
N ILE A 374 13.24 -14.66 -3.58
CA ILE A 374 12.69 -13.87 -2.47
C ILE A 374 11.24 -13.46 -2.69
N THR A 375 10.87 -13.14 -3.93
CA THR A 375 9.50 -12.76 -4.27
C THR A 375 8.55 -13.94 -4.07
N ALA A 376 8.97 -15.14 -4.46
CA ALA A 376 8.23 -16.37 -4.22
C ALA A 376 8.14 -16.71 -2.72
N LEU A 377 9.24 -16.53 -1.98
CA LEU A 377 9.28 -16.74 -0.52
C LEU A 377 8.31 -15.78 0.19
N SER A 378 8.26 -14.52 -0.25
CA SER A 378 7.34 -13.52 0.28
C SER A 378 5.89 -13.86 -0.02
N ALA A 379 5.59 -14.29 -1.25
CA ALA A 379 4.25 -14.73 -1.64
C ALA A 379 3.79 -15.96 -0.85
N GLN A 380 4.68 -16.94 -0.61
CA GLN A 380 4.38 -18.09 0.28
C GLN A 380 4.06 -17.66 1.71
N ALA A 381 4.85 -16.73 2.27
CA ALA A 381 4.61 -16.22 3.62
C ALA A 381 3.24 -15.51 3.71
N CYS A 382 2.90 -14.69 2.72
CA CYS A 382 1.63 -14.00 2.66
C CYS A 382 0.45 -14.98 2.49
N LEU A 383 0.59 -16.00 1.64
CA LEU A 383 -0.40 -17.04 1.47
C LEU A 383 -0.65 -17.80 2.78
N THR A 384 0.42 -18.24 3.45
CA THR A 384 0.33 -18.92 4.74
C THR A 384 -0.42 -18.08 5.79
N LEU A 385 -0.13 -16.78 5.85
CA LEU A 385 -0.82 -15.85 6.75
C LEU A 385 -2.28 -15.68 6.38
N SER A 386 -2.64 -15.66 5.09
CA SER A 386 -4.03 -15.56 4.64
C SER A 386 -4.89 -16.76 5.04
N GLU A 387 -4.28 -17.95 5.17
CA GLU A 387 -4.97 -19.17 5.59
C GLU A 387 -5.21 -19.24 7.10
N THR A 388 -4.53 -18.42 7.90
CA THR A 388 -4.60 -18.47 9.38
C THR A 388 -5.62 -17.50 9.98
N ASN A 389 -6.43 -16.78 9.18
CA ASN A 389 -7.32 -15.69 9.61
C ASN A 389 -6.61 -14.60 10.44
N SER A 390 -5.32 -14.43 10.21
CA SER A 390 -4.49 -13.45 10.94
C SER A 390 -4.67 -12.02 10.42
N PHE A 391 -5.25 -11.84 9.23
CA PHE A 391 -5.40 -10.52 8.64
C PHE A 391 -6.53 -9.72 9.28
N PHE A 392 -6.26 -8.45 9.47
CA PHE A 392 -7.28 -7.47 9.87
C PHE A 392 -7.18 -6.23 9.00
N VAL A 393 -8.26 -5.48 8.95
CA VAL A 393 -8.40 -4.21 8.24
C VAL A 393 -8.85 -3.15 9.25
N SER A 394 -8.32 -1.94 9.12
CA SER A 394 -8.82 -0.81 9.90
C SER A 394 -10.11 -0.25 9.28
N ASP A 395 -11.02 0.24 10.11
CA ASP A 395 -12.25 0.89 9.66
C ASP A 395 -11.96 2.04 8.68
N ALA A 396 -12.69 2.05 7.56
CA ALA A 396 -12.62 3.10 6.55
C ALA A 396 -13.77 4.11 6.75
N PHE A 397 -13.42 5.33 7.14
CA PHE A 397 -14.33 6.47 7.33
C PHE A 397 -13.63 7.78 6.99
N VAL A 398 -14.40 8.86 6.92
CA VAL A 398 -13.81 10.20 6.75
C VAL A 398 -12.95 10.52 7.98
N GLY A 399 -11.66 10.70 7.76
CA GLY A 399 -10.67 10.91 8.85
C GLY A 399 -9.79 9.70 9.17
N SER A 400 -10.10 8.49 8.68
CA SER A 400 -9.25 7.30 8.91
C SER A 400 -7.85 7.45 8.33
N SER A 401 -7.72 8.07 7.16
CA SER A 401 -6.41 8.37 6.54
C SER A 401 -5.60 9.36 7.40
N THR A 402 -6.26 10.38 7.96
CA THR A 402 -5.62 11.31 8.89
C THR A 402 -5.19 10.62 10.18
N ALA A 403 -6.04 9.76 10.76
CA ALA A 403 -5.70 8.97 11.93
C ALA A 403 -4.45 8.11 11.69
N ARG A 404 -4.38 7.45 10.54
CA ARG A 404 -3.21 6.66 10.12
C ARG A 404 -1.94 7.50 10.10
N THR A 405 -1.97 8.65 9.45
CA THR A 405 -0.84 9.59 9.40
C THR A 405 -0.43 10.07 10.79
N GLU A 406 -1.40 10.40 11.64
CA GLU A 406 -1.10 10.97 12.97
C GLU A 406 -0.54 9.93 13.94
N VAL A 407 -0.95 8.66 13.90
CA VAL A 407 -0.33 7.63 14.75
C VAL A 407 1.12 7.33 14.33
N GLY A 408 1.44 7.38 13.04
CA GLY A 408 2.83 7.34 12.56
C GLY A 408 3.65 8.51 13.10
N LYS A 409 3.08 9.73 13.12
CA LYS A 409 3.72 10.91 13.71
C LYS A 409 3.90 10.82 15.22
N ILE A 410 3.02 10.12 15.97
CA ILE A 410 3.23 9.87 17.40
C ILE A 410 4.56 9.16 17.59
N ILE A 411 4.78 8.04 16.87
CA ILE A 411 6.04 7.30 16.96
C ILE A 411 7.22 8.21 16.60
N GLN A 412 7.16 8.90 15.47
CA GLN A 412 8.24 9.81 15.05
C GLN A 412 8.58 10.88 16.09
N ASN A 413 7.57 11.56 16.63
CA ASN A 413 7.75 12.67 17.55
C ASN A 413 8.29 12.19 18.91
N VAL A 414 7.78 11.08 19.43
CA VAL A 414 8.24 10.51 20.69
C VAL A 414 9.66 9.97 20.55
N LEU A 415 9.95 9.19 19.51
CA LEU A 415 11.26 8.56 19.36
C LEU A 415 12.35 9.58 19.01
N LYS A 416 12.14 10.35 17.93
CA LYS A 416 13.18 11.23 17.36
C LYS A 416 13.25 12.60 18.04
N LEU A 417 12.10 13.22 18.32
CA LEU A 417 12.05 14.58 18.84
C LEU A 417 12.00 14.62 20.37
N GLY A 418 11.76 13.48 21.04
CA GLY A 418 11.64 13.40 22.49
C GLY A 418 10.38 14.08 23.04
N THR A 419 9.35 14.26 22.19
CA THR A 419 8.04 14.77 22.62
C THR A 419 7.45 13.81 23.67
N SER A 420 6.83 14.35 24.70
CA SER A 420 6.17 13.51 25.71
C SER A 420 5.00 12.73 25.10
N LEU A 421 4.68 11.56 25.66
CA LEU A 421 3.51 10.79 25.22
C LEU A 421 2.24 11.63 25.30
N ASP A 422 2.04 12.38 26.40
CA ASP A 422 0.85 13.21 26.57
C ASP A 422 0.70 14.24 25.45
N GLU A 423 1.77 14.93 25.11
CA GLU A 423 1.76 15.95 24.04
C GLU A 423 1.58 15.32 22.65
N ALA A 424 2.27 14.21 22.37
CA ALA A 424 2.20 13.54 21.07
C ALA A 424 0.79 13.01 20.78
N PHE A 425 0.17 12.30 21.74
CA PHE A 425 -1.18 11.78 21.60
C PHE A 425 -2.24 12.89 21.55
N ALA A 426 -2.16 13.90 22.43
CA ALA A 426 -3.08 15.03 22.42
C ALA A 426 -3.02 15.82 21.10
N THR A 427 -1.82 15.99 20.53
CA THR A 427 -1.63 16.64 19.23
C THR A 427 -2.27 15.84 18.12
N ALA A 428 -2.06 14.53 18.08
CA ALA A 428 -2.62 13.64 17.09
C ALA A 428 -4.16 13.66 17.10
N ILE A 429 -4.79 13.53 18.29
CA ILE A 429 -6.24 13.65 18.46
C ILE A 429 -6.74 15.03 17.99
N THR A 430 -6.03 16.11 18.33
CA THR A 430 -6.40 17.46 17.90
C THR A 430 -6.37 17.61 16.39
N ASN A 431 -5.37 17.04 15.73
CA ASN A 431 -5.26 17.09 14.27
C ASN A 431 -6.34 16.26 13.59
N CYS A 432 -6.61 15.04 14.07
CA CYS A 432 -7.69 14.20 13.57
C CYS A 432 -9.06 14.90 13.64
N ASN A 433 -9.34 15.62 14.73
CA ASN A 433 -10.61 16.33 14.90
C ASN A 433 -10.79 17.58 14.03
N LYS A 434 -9.74 18.05 13.34
CA LYS A 434 -9.85 19.18 12.40
C LYS A 434 -10.42 18.78 11.04
N ASP A 435 -10.33 17.52 10.67
CA ASP A 435 -10.71 16.99 9.34
C ASP A 435 -12.15 16.45 9.31
N ASN A 436 -12.84 16.45 10.44
CA ASN A 436 -14.23 16.00 10.60
C ASN A 436 -15.26 17.12 10.35
#